data_31ad3bb6d1212f740094017505a5efb8
#
_entry.id   31ad3bb6d1212f740094017505a5efb8
#
_cell.length_a   1.000
_cell.length_b   1.000
_cell.length_c   1.000
_cell.angle_alpha   90.00
_cell.angle_beta   90.00
_cell.angle_gamma   90.00
#
_symmetry.space_group_name_H-M   'P 1'
#
loop_
_entity.id
_entity.type
_entity.pdbx_description
1 polymer ?
#
loop_
_entity_poly.entity_id
_entity_poly.type
_entity_poly.pdbx_seq_one_letter_code
_entity_poly.pdbx_strand_id
1 'polypeptide(L)'
;EAAYYLLKKGYDVTLFEARPLYQDGAHCSSNLGELVCSNSLKSKGLDNACGLLKEEIKRMGSIMMEASIVSEVPSGNALGVDRDKFSSYISNKLSSFKTFHLERKEIKTLPNENVILATGPLTSSPLLNNLQKTIGQDNLSFFDASAPIVKKDSIDFNKAYFKSRYEQDDSSYINCPFTKDEYYNFVKELLNRSEEHTSELQSRLHL
;
A
#
# COMPACT_ATOMS: atom_id res chain seq x y z
N GLU A 1 3.30 5.59 -10.49
CA GLU A 1 3.24 5.01 -11.85
C GLU A 1 2.79 6.05 -12.87
N ALA A 2 1.61 6.66 -12.75
CA ALA A 2 1.06 7.58 -13.75
C ALA A 2 2.03 8.75 -14.05
N ALA A 3 2.54 9.42 -13.00
CA ALA A 3 3.50 10.50 -13.15
C ALA A 3 4.76 10.04 -13.91
N TYR A 4 5.34 8.90 -13.51
CA TYR A 4 6.53 8.35 -14.15
C TYR A 4 6.30 8.02 -15.63
N TYR A 5 5.15 7.39 -15.93
CA TYR A 5 4.79 7.08 -17.32
C TYR A 5 4.68 8.33 -18.19
N LEU A 6 3.99 9.37 -17.69
CA LEU A 6 3.83 10.64 -18.41
C LEU A 6 5.17 11.35 -18.62
N LEU A 7 6.02 11.39 -17.59
CA LEU A 7 7.37 11.96 -17.68
C LEU A 7 8.25 11.25 -18.73
N LYS A 8 8.19 9.91 -18.77
CA LYS A 8 8.87 9.12 -19.81
C LYS A 8 8.37 9.42 -21.22
N LYS A 9 7.12 9.87 -21.37
CA LYS A 9 6.54 10.32 -22.64
C LYS A 9 6.84 11.78 -22.98
N GLY A 10 7.56 12.49 -22.09
CA GLY A 10 7.96 13.88 -22.31
C GLY A 10 6.91 14.92 -21.92
N TYR A 11 5.88 14.53 -21.17
CA TYR A 11 4.90 15.49 -20.66
C TYR A 11 5.43 16.23 -19.43
N ASP A 12 4.99 17.48 -19.26
CA ASP A 12 5.12 18.21 -18.02
C ASP A 12 4.11 17.65 -16.98
N VAL A 13 4.59 17.34 -15.80
CA VAL A 13 3.77 16.73 -14.74
C VAL A 13 3.91 17.52 -13.47
N THR A 14 2.80 18.07 -12.99
CA THR A 14 2.70 18.62 -11.63
C THR A 14 2.05 17.58 -10.72
N LEU A 15 2.76 17.15 -9.69
CA LEU A 15 2.26 16.23 -8.67
C LEU A 15 2.00 17.00 -7.38
N PHE A 16 0.74 16.96 -6.92
CA PHE A 16 0.35 17.52 -5.64
C PHE A 16 0.44 16.45 -4.56
N GLU A 17 1.19 16.72 -3.50
CA GLU A 17 1.35 15.84 -2.35
C GLU A 17 1.08 16.64 -1.07
N ALA A 18 0.12 16.18 -0.29
CA ALA A 18 -0.31 16.91 0.90
C ALA A 18 0.74 16.90 2.04
N ARG A 19 1.57 15.87 2.12
CA ARG A 19 2.62 15.77 3.15
C ARG A 19 3.83 16.66 2.85
N PRO A 20 4.46 17.23 3.86
CA PRO A 20 4.21 17.08 5.29
C PRO A 20 3.15 18.04 5.86
N LEU A 21 2.47 18.85 5.04
CA LEU A 21 1.52 19.88 5.51
C LEU A 21 0.23 19.27 6.07
N TYR A 22 -0.15 18.10 5.58
CA TYR A 22 -1.26 17.30 6.10
C TYR A 22 -0.75 15.93 6.52
N GLN A 23 -1.13 15.50 7.72
CA GLN A 23 -0.74 14.21 8.29
C GLN A 23 -1.99 13.33 8.40
N ASP A 24 -1.97 12.16 7.80
CA ASP A 24 -3.06 11.17 7.82
C ASP A 24 -2.91 10.10 8.92
N GLY A 25 -1.84 10.19 9.72
CA GLY A 25 -1.55 9.27 10.83
C GLY A 25 -0.91 7.94 10.41
N ALA A 26 -0.90 7.58 9.14
CA ALA A 26 -0.32 6.33 8.66
C ALA A 26 1.06 6.51 8.02
N HIS A 27 1.28 7.62 7.36
CA HIS A 27 2.58 7.94 6.78
C HIS A 27 3.53 8.53 7.82
N CYS A 28 4.80 8.17 7.72
CA CYS A 28 5.88 8.62 8.63
C CYS A 28 6.88 9.55 7.97
N SER A 29 6.87 9.66 6.64
CA SER A 29 7.80 10.47 5.87
C SER A 29 7.11 11.39 4.86
N SER A 30 7.86 12.26 4.21
CA SER A 30 7.41 13.06 3.09
C SER A 30 7.76 12.45 1.72
N ASN A 31 8.32 11.25 1.69
CA ASN A 31 8.69 10.56 0.46
C ASN A 31 7.45 10.17 -0.35
N LEU A 32 7.60 10.22 -1.68
CA LEU A 32 6.56 9.72 -2.59
C LEU A 32 6.56 8.19 -2.61
N GLY A 33 5.37 7.58 -2.71
CA GLY A 33 5.24 6.14 -2.79
C GLY A 33 5.54 5.39 -1.49
N GLU A 34 5.44 6.04 -0.34
CA GLU A 34 5.60 5.40 0.96
C GLU A 34 4.56 4.30 1.18
N LEU A 35 5.02 3.13 1.62
CA LEU A 35 4.16 1.99 1.93
C LEU A 35 3.63 2.09 3.36
N VAL A 36 2.32 2.13 3.54
CA VAL A 36 1.68 2.33 4.86
C VAL A 36 1.09 1.07 5.47
N CYS A 37 0.68 0.09 4.67
CA CYS A 37 0.05 -1.14 5.16
C CYS A 37 1.11 -2.22 5.45
N SER A 38 1.85 -2.61 4.42
CA SER A 38 2.84 -3.70 4.50
C SER A 38 4.04 -3.37 3.62
N ASN A 39 5.19 -3.88 4.01
CA ASN A 39 6.39 -3.84 3.16
C ASN A 39 6.53 -5.09 2.28
N SER A 40 5.54 -5.98 2.27
CA SER A 40 5.47 -7.15 1.41
C SER A 40 4.58 -6.88 0.20
N LEU A 41 5.15 -7.03 -0.98
CA LEU A 41 4.45 -6.92 -2.25
C LEU A 41 3.93 -8.29 -2.75
N LYS A 42 3.68 -9.22 -1.83
CA LYS A 42 3.20 -10.59 -2.08
C LYS A 42 4.23 -11.45 -2.84
N SER A 43 3.79 -12.61 -3.34
CA SER A 43 4.67 -13.60 -3.97
C SER A 43 5.41 -13.09 -5.21
N LYS A 44 6.65 -13.61 -5.40
CA LYS A 44 7.49 -13.42 -6.61
C LYS A 44 7.27 -14.49 -7.68
N GLY A 45 6.66 -15.63 -7.32
CA GLY A 45 6.54 -16.78 -8.21
C GLY A 45 5.62 -16.50 -9.40
N LEU A 46 6.02 -16.93 -10.59
CA LEU A 46 5.23 -16.79 -11.82
C LEU A 46 4.07 -17.80 -11.89
N ASP A 47 4.03 -18.75 -10.99
CA ASP A 47 3.00 -19.77 -10.82
C ASP A 47 1.73 -19.24 -10.14
N ASN A 48 1.74 -17.97 -9.73
CA ASN A 48 0.60 -17.32 -9.10
C ASN A 48 0.32 -15.92 -9.67
N ALA A 49 -0.92 -15.47 -9.54
CA ALA A 49 -1.39 -14.21 -10.11
C ALA A 49 -0.57 -12.99 -9.65
N CYS A 50 -0.14 -12.97 -8.37
CA CYS A 50 0.61 -11.82 -7.84
C CYS A 50 2.01 -11.71 -8.46
N GLY A 51 2.68 -12.82 -8.69
CA GLY A 51 3.99 -12.84 -9.33
C GLY A 51 3.90 -12.56 -10.82
N LEU A 52 2.90 -13.14 -11.49
CA LEU A 52 2.66 -12.89 -12.92
C LEU A 52 2.40 -11.41 -13.19
N LEU A 53 1.50 -10.79 -12.42
CA LEU A 53 1.22 -9.34 -12.54
C LEU A 53 2.50 -8.51 -12.38
N LYS A 54 3.37 -8.85 -11.41
CA LYS A 54 4.64 -8.12 -11.22
C LYS A 54 5.56 -8.24 -12.43
N GLU A 55 5.65 -9.41 -13.02
CA GLU A 55 6.45 -9.60 -14.23
C GLU A 55 5.87 -8.80 -15.42
N GLU A 56 4.57 -8.76 -15.57
CA GLU A 56 3.89 -7.97 -16.60
C GLU A 56 4.19 -6.48 -16.45
N ILE A 57 3.94 -5.90 -15.27
CA ILE A 57 4.20 -4.47 -15.02
C ILE A 57 5.70 -4.12 -15.08
N LYS A 58 6.58 -5.06 -14.71
CA LYS A 58 8.03 -4.91 -14.87
C LYS A 58 8.41 -4.76 -16.35
N ARG A 59 7.85 -5.61 -17.23
CA ARG A 59 8.06 -5.51 -18.69
C ARG A 59 7.51 -4.22 -19.27
N MET A 60 6.48 -3.64 -18.64
CA MET A 60 5.96 -2.32 -19.00
C MET A 60 6.84 -1.16 -18.48
N GLY A 61 7.92 -1.44 -17.76
CA GLY A 61 8.85 -0.46 -17.23
C GLY A 61 8.31 0.33 -16.04
N SER A 62 7.68 -0.36 -15.11
CA SER A 62 7.12 0.17 -13.86
C SER A 62 8.20 0.69 -12.91
N ILE A 63 8.06 1.93 -12.43
CA ILE A 63 8.92 2.50 -11.38
C ILE A 63 8.77 1.74 -10.06
N MET A 64 7.58 1.21 -9.75
CA MET A 64 7.35 0.43 -8.54
C MET A 64 8.17 -0.85 -8.56
N MET A 65 8.32 -1.48 -9.73
CA MET A 65 9.17 -2.67 -9.89
C MET A 65 10.66 -2.32 -9.86
N GLU A 66 11.07 -1.20 -10.46
CA GLU A 66 12.45 -0.71 -10.33
C GLU A 66 12.80 -0.48 -8.84
N ALA A 67 11.94 0.24 -8.12
CA ALA A 67 12.11 0.53 -6.70
C ALA A 67 12.15 -0.75 -5.85
N SER A 68 11.28 -1.72 -6.15
CA SER A 68 11.21 -2.97 -5.38
C SER A 68 12.48 -3.82 -5.53
N ILE A 69 13.07 -3.86 -6.71
CA ILE A 69 14.33 -4.59 -6.97
C ILE A 69 15.49 -3.96 -6.17
N VAL A 70 15.58 -2.62 -6.17
CA VAL A 70 16.65 -1.89 -5.48
C VAL A 70 16.52 -1.97 -3.96
N SER A 71 15.31 -2.12 -3.44
CA SER A 71 15.00 -2.13 -2.01
C SER A 71 14.66 -3.52 -1.46
N GLU A 72 14.82 -4.58 -2.25
CA GLU A 72 14.46 -5.94 -1.83
C GLU A 72 15.21 -6.34 -0.56
N VAL A 73 14.47 -7.00 0.34
CA VAL A 73 14.98 -7.62 1.56
C VAL A 73 14.57 -9.09 1.60
N PRO A 74 15.35 -9.96 2.26
CA PRO A 74 15.00 -11.37 2.41
C PRO A 74 13.60 -11.54 3.03
N SER A 75 12.73 -12.29 2.35
CA SER A 75 11.35 -12.52 2.79
C SER A 75 10.75 -13.80 2.17
N GLY A 76 11.56 -14.84 1.98
CA GLY A 76 11.15 -16.11 1.38
C GLY A 76 10.62 -15.95 -0.04
N ASN A 77 9.44 -16.50 -0.32
CA ASN A 77 8.76 -16.39 -1.62
C ASN A 77 8.05 -15.05 -1.86
N ALA A 78 7.99 -14.19 -0.85
CA ALA A 78 7.41 -12.86 -1.01
C ALA A 78 8.47 -11.86 -1.51
N LEU A 79 8.02 -10.81 -2.17
CA LEU A 79 8.83 -9.64 -2.48
C LEU A 79 8.70 -8.66 -1.31
N GLY A 80 9.57 -8.80 -0.32
CA GLY A 80 9.69 -7.84 0.77
C GLY A 80 10.62 -6.69 0.39
N VAL A 81 10.33 -5.49 0.84
CA VAL A 81 11.13 -4.31 0.55
C VAL A 81 11.43 -3.50 1.81
N ASP A 82 12.58 -2.84 1.82
CA ASP A 82 12.90 -1.78 2.76
C ASP A 82 12.09 -0.54 2.38
N ARG A 83 11.20 -0.08 3.28
CA ARG A 83 10.25 1.01 3.01
C ARG A 83 10.93 2.33 2.67
N ASP A 84 12.00 2.64 3.38
CA ASP A 84 12.71 3.92 3.22
C ASP A 84 13.48 3.95 1.90
N LYS A 85 14.17 2.86 1.56
CA LYS A 85 14.86 2.73 0.27
C LYS A 85 13.88 2.76 -0.88
N PHE A 86 12.74 2.08 -0.75
CA PHE A 86 11.70 2.02 -1.76
C PHE A 86 11.14 3.41 -2.08
N SER A 87 10.67 4.12 -1.06
CA SER A 87 10.07 5.45 -1.22
C SER A 87 11.11 6.52 -1.64
N SER A 88 12.34 6.42 -1.12
CA SER A 88 13.43 7.31 -1.53
C SER A 88 13.83 7.10 -2.99
N TYR A 89 13.87 5.86 -3.47
CA TYR A 89 14.13 5.59 -4.88
C TYR A 89 13.09 6.25 -5.78
N ILE A 90 11.80 6.09 -5.46
CA ILE A 90 10.71 6.69 -6.23
C ILE A 90 10.81 8.21 -6.24
N SER A 91 11.03 8.82 -5.07
CA SER A 91 11.14 10.27 -4.94
C SER A 91 12.31 10.83 -5.76
N ASN A 92 13.48 10.21 -5.65
CA ASN A 92 14.67 10.63 -6.37
C ASN A 92 14.52 10.43 -7.89
N LYS A 93 13.93 9.31 -8.30
CA LYS A 93 13.71 9.01 -9.72
C LYS A 93 12.78 10.01 -10.38
N LEU A 94 11.66 10.35 -9.73
CA LEU A 94 10.74 11.37 -10.26
C LEU A 94 11.40 12.75 -10.29
N SER A 95 12.10 13.13 -9.23
CA SER A 95 12.80 14.42 -9.16
C SER A 95 13.95 14.57 -10.17
N SER A 96 14.42 13.49 -10.77
CA SER A 96 15.46 13.56 -11.81
C SER A 96 14.94 14.06 -13.17
N PHE A 97 13.63 14.09 -13.37
CA PHE A 97 13.04 14.64 -14.60
C PHE A 97 12.89 16.15 -14.51
N LYS A 98 13.37 16.87 -15.53
CA LYS A 98 13.28 18.34 -15.59
C LYS A 98 11.84 18.85 -15.69
N THR A 99 10.95 18.04 -16.22
CA THR A 99 9.52 18.31 -16.42
C THR A 99 8.66 17.83 -15.27
N PHE A 100 9.27 17.45 -14.13
CA PHE A 100 8.57 17.06 -12.92
C PHE A 100 8.49 18.22 -11.93
N HIS A 101 7.29 18.59 -11.54
CA HIS A 101 7.01 19.64 -10.57
C HIS A 101 6.29 19.06 -9.36
N LEU A 102 6.91 19.13 -8.20
CA LEU A 102 6.32 18.66 -6.94
C LEU A 102 5.79 19.85 -6.14
N GLU A 103 4.48 19.89 -5.97
CA GLU A 103 3.77 20.89 -5.17
C GLU A 103 3.35 20.26 -3.84
N ARG A 104 3.89 20.76 -2.73
CA ARG A 104 3.47 20.36 -1.37
C ARG A 104 2.23 21.13 -0.96
N LYS A 105 1.06 20.55 -1.25
CA LYS A 105 -0.23 21.21 -1.03
C LYS A 105 -1.35 20.20 -0.88
N GLU A 106 -2.20 20.38 0.13
CA GLU A 106 -3.45 19.64 0.24
C GLU A 106 -4.45 20.16 -0.80
N ILE A 107 -4.91 19.28 -1.67
CA ILE A 107 -5.99 19.56 -2.63
C ILE A 107 -7.32 19.22 -1.99
N LYS A 108 -8.18 20.20 -1.83
CA LYS A 108 -9.51 20.06 -1.19
C LYS A 108 -10.66 20.01 -2.20
N THR A 109 -10.40 20.47 -3.41
CA THR A 109 -11.37 20.51 -4.52
C THR A 109 -10.68 20.04 -5.78
N LEU A 110 -11.40 19.31 -6.63
CA LEU A 110 -10.87 18.89 -7.93
C LEU A 110 -10.57 20.12 -8.82
N PRO A 111 -9.39 20.17 -9.45
CA PRO A 111 -9.13 21.17 -10.49
C PRO A 111 -10.06 20.97 -11.68
N ASN A 112 -10.34 22.05 -12.43
CA ASN A 112 -11.09 22.00 -13.70
C ASN A 112 -10.22 21.65 -14.90
N GLU A 113 -9.14 20.91 -14.68
CA GLU A 113 -8.16 20.53 -15.69
C GLU A 113 -8.11 19.00 -15.79
N ASN A 114 -7.32 18.49 -16.74
CA ASN A 114 -7.05 17.05 -16.81
C ASN A 114 -6.25 16.63 -15.56
N VAL A 115 -6.87 15.80 -14.73
CA VAL A 115 -6.30 15.35 -13.46
C VAL A 115 -6.40 13.85 -13.31
N ILE A 116 -5.36 13.24 -12.73
CA ILE A 116 -5.38 11.86 -12.28
C ILE A 116 -5.41 11.89 -10.75
N LEU A 117 -6.52 11.42 -10.17
CA LEU A 117 -6.67 11.31 -8.74
C LEU A 117 -6.09 9.97 -8.28
N ALA A 118 -5.05 10.02 -7.46
CA ALA A 118 -4.33 8.83 -6.96
C ALA A 118 -4.03 8.94 -5.46
N THR A 119 -4.97 9.49 -4.69
CA THR A 119 -4.82 9.76 -3.25
C THR A 119 -5.00 8.52 -2.37
N GLY A 120 -5.53 7.43 -2.92
CA GLY A 120 -5.69 6.16 -2.22
C GLY A 120 -6.73 6.18 -1.08
N PRO A 121 -6.66 5.19 -0.17
CA PRO A 121 -7.68 5.02 0.88
C PRO A 121 -7.61 6.08 1.98
N LEU A 122 -6.52 6.83 2.11
CA LEU A 122 -6.31 7.88 3.10
C LEU A 122 -6.60 9.28 2.54
N THR A 123 -7.50 9.37 1.57
CA THR A 123 -7.94 10.64 0.99
C THR A 123 -8.54 11.54 2.07
N SER A 124 -8.12 12.82 2.10
CA SER A 124 -8.61 13.77 3.11
C SER A 124 -10.13 14.02 2.99
N SER A 125 -10.79 14.20 4.12
CA SER A 125 -12.23 14.42 4.17
C SER A 125 -12.73 15.58 3.29
N PRO A 126 -12.03 16.74 3.20
CA PRO A 126 -12.45 17.81 2.30
C PRO A 126 -12.47 17.39 0.83
N LEU A 127 -11.44 16.70 0.37
CA LEU A 127 -11.37 16.20 -1.02
C LEU A 127 -12.40 15.11 -1.27
N LEU A 128 -12.60 14.20 -0.33
CA LEU A 128 -13.62 13.16 -0.41
C LEU A 128 -15.03 13.76 -0.56
N ASN A 129 -15.37 14.73 0.28
CA ASN A 129 -16.67 15.44 0.21
C ASN A 129 -16.86 16.17 -1.14
N ASN A 130 -15.79 16.73 -1.70
CA ASN A 130 -15.84 17.35 -3.03
C ASN A 130 -16.06 16.32 -4.13
N LEU A 131 -15.39 15.18 -4.05
CA LEU A 131 -15.56 14.06 -4.98
C LEU A 131 -16.99 13.53 -4.98
N GLN A 132 -17.57 13.26 -3.79
CA GLN A 132 -18.93 12.78 -3.64
C GLN A 132 -19.94 13.72 -4.30
N LYS A 133 -19.77 15.05 -4.08
CA LYS A 133 -20.63 16.08 -4.72
C LYS A 133 -20.47 16.10 -6.23
N THR A 134 -19.26 15.92 -6.74
CA THR A 134 -18.95 16.00 -8.18
C THR A 134 -19.47 14.77 -8.93
N ILE A 135 -19.35 13.58 -8.33
CA ILE A 135 -19.77 12.31 -8.95
C ILE A 135 -21.27 12.06 -8.73
N GLY A 136 -21.89 12.71 -7.73
CA GLY A 136 -23.30 12.51 -7.41
C GLY A 136 -23.59 11.13 -6.80
N GLN A 137 -22.61 10.51 -6.17
CA GLN A 137 -22.76 9.20 -5.54
C GLN A 137 -22.51 9.27 -4.04
N ASP A 138 -23.48 8.82 -3.26
CA ASP A 138 -23.36 8.71 -1.80
C ASP A 138 -22.55 7.48 -1.34
N ASN A 139 -22.07 6.65 -2.29
CA ASN A 139 -21.48 5.34 -2.02
C ASN A 139 -19.96 5.29 -2.12
N LEU A 140 -19.25 6.42 -2.09
CA LEU A 140 -17.80 6.39 -1.98
C LEU A 140 -17.42 6.13 -0.52
N SER A 141 -17.00 4.91 -0.24
CA SER A 141 -16.46 4.53 1.07
C SER A 141 -14.95 4.34 0.96
N PHE A 142 -14.23 4.99 1.89
CA PHE A 142 -12.79 4.81 2.03
C PHE A 142 -12.53 4.16 3.38
N PHE A 143 -11.81 3.05 3.36
CA PHE A 143 -11.46 2.32 4.56
C PHE A 143 -9.97 2.41 4.81
N ASP A 144 -9.60 2.64 6.07
CA ASP A 144 -8.22 2.53 6.50
C ASP A 144 -7.80 1.06 6.44
N ALA A 145 -6.87 0.77 5.55
CA ALA A 145 -6.30 -0.56 5.35
C ALA A 145 -4.94 -0.72 6.05
N SER A 146 -4.59 0.20 6.96
CA SER A 146 -3.32 0.10 7.69
C SER A 146 -3.30 -1.13 8.59
N ALA A 147 -2.27 -1.97 8.44
CA ALA A 147 -2.07 -3.11 9.32
C ALA A 147 -1.54 -2.64 10.67
N PRO A 148 -1.98 -3.23 11.79
CA PRO A 148 -1.40 -2.93 13.10
C PRO A 148 0.08 -3.31 13.12
N ILE A 149 0.92 -2.36 13.52
CA ILE A 149 2.38 -2.55 13.64
C ILE A 149 2.71 -2.60 15.13
N VAL A 150 3.38 -3.67 15.54
CA VAL A 150 3.84 -3.84 16.93
C VAL A 150 5.36 -3.83 17.00
N LYS A 151 5.92 -3.40 18.12
CA LYS A 151 7.36 -3.47 18.35
C LYS A 151 7.78 -4.93 18.59
N LYS A 152 8.94 -5.32 18.05
CA LYS A 152 9.45 -6.68 18.20
C LYS A 152 9.63 -7.09 19.67
N ASP A 153 10.09 -6.18 20.50
CA ASP A 153 10.31 -6.37 21.93
C ASP A 153 9.00 -6.48 22.75
N SER A 154 7.85 -6.13 22.16
CA SER A 154 6.54 -6.35 22.78
C SER A 154 5.95 -7.73 22.48
N ILE A 155 6.62 -8.57 21.69
CA ILE A 155 6.14 -9.89 21.29
C ILE A 155 6.58 -10.94 22.34
N ASP A 156 5.63 -11.68 22.88
CA ASP A 156 5.91 -12.80 23.80
C ASP A 156 6.31 -14.04 22.98
N PHE A 157 7.61 -14.28 22.87
CA PHE A 157 8.16 -15.45 22.17
C PHE A 157 7.99 -16.79 22.92
N ASN A 158 7.36 -16.81 24.10
CA ASN A 158 6.87 -18.06 24.69
C ASN A 158 5.57 -18.53 24.03
N LYS A 159 4.84 -17.60 23.38
CA LYS A 159 3.59 -17.87 22.67
C LYS A 159 3.72 -17.78 21.14
N ALA A 160 4.68 -17.02 20.64
CA ALA A 160 4.95 -16.84 19.23
C ALA A 160 6.26 -17.53 18.84
N TYR A 161 6.38 -17.94 17.59
CA TYR A 161 7.57 -18.60 17.07
C TYR A 161 7.88 -18.19 15.63
N PHE A 162 9.15 -18.32 15.27
CA PHE A 162 9.58 -18.06 13.89
C PHE A 162 9.36 -19.32 13.02
N LYS A 163 8.69 -19.15 11.89
CA LYS A 163 8.57 -20.19 10.87
C LYS A 163 8.19 -19.56 9.54
N SER A 164 8.84 -20.00 8.45
CA SER A 164 8.40 -19.59 7.12
C SER A 164 7.19 -20.40 6.65
N ARG A 165 6.48 -19.89 5.64
CA ARG A 165 5.52 -20.69 4.88
C ARG A 165 6.29 -21.58 3.91
N TYR A 166 5.79 -22.79 3.67
CA TYR A 166 6.33 -23.71 2.65
C TYR A 166 7.72 -24.31 2.94
N GLU A 167 7.98 -24.70 4.19
CA GLU A 167 9.14 -25.52 4.59
C GLU A 167 10.52 -25.01 4.14
N GLN A 168 10.66 -23.74 3.83
CA GLN A 168 11.97 -23.14 3.61
C GLN A 168 12.62 -22.81 4.96
N ASP A 169 13.92 -23.02 5.08
CA ASP A 169 14.73 -22.75 6.30
C ASP A 169 14.78 -21.25 6.69
N ASP A 170 13.89 -20.45 6.13
CA ASP A 170 13.80 -19.03 6.36
C ASP A 170 12.80 -18.74 7.48
N SER A 171 13.31 -18.29 8.62
CA SER A 171 12.53 -17.85 9.79
C SER A 171 11.99 -16.41 9.63
N SER A 172 11.54 -16.03 8.43
CA SER A 172 11.14 -14.66 8.10
C SER A 172 9.81 -14.22 8.72
N TYR A 173 9.01 -15.15 9.23
CA TYR A 173 7.69 -14.84 9.77
C TYR A 173 7.59 -15.20 11.24
N ILE A 174 6.90 -14.34 12.00
CA ILE A 174 6.50 -14.64 13.37
C ILE A 174 5.07 -15.18 13.32
N ASN A 175 4.89 -16.40 13.81
CA ASN A 175 3.59 -17.06 13.88
C ASN A 175 3.05 -16.95 15.28
N CYS A 176 1.80 -16.53 15.39
CA CYS A 176 1.04 -16.43 16.63
C CYS A 176 -0.06 -17.51 16.59
N PRO A 177 0.16 -18.71 17.18
CA PRO A 177 -0.82 -19.78 17.14
C PRO A 177 -2.01 -19.43 18.03
N PHE A 178 -3.20 -19.84 17.61
CA PHE A 178 -4.40 -19.85 18.45
C PHE A 178 -4.58 -21.23 19.07
N THR A 179 -5.05 -21.26 20.31
CA THR A 179 -5.72 -22.44 20.82
C THR A 179 -7.07 -22.61 20.12
N LYS A 180 -7.66 -23.80 20.25
CA LYS A 180 -8.98 -24.08 19.65
C LYS A 180 -10.04 -23.06 20.09
N ASP A 181 -10.07 -22.74 21.37
CA ASP A 181 -11.08 -21.84 21.94
C ASP A 181 -10.85 -20.39 21.51
N GLU A 182 -9.59 -19.94 21.48
CA GLU A 182 -9.24 -18.62 20.95
C GLU A 182 -9.62 -18.47 19.47
N TYR A 183 -9.39 -19.53 18.66
CA TYR A 183 -9.78 -19.52 17.24
C TYR A 183 -11.30 -19.39 17.06
N TYR A 184 -12.09 -20.18 17.81
CA TYR A 184 -13.55 -20.08 17.71
C TYR A 184 -14.09 -18.75 18.22
N ASN A 185 -13.50 -18.19 19.28
CA ASN A 185 -13.87 -16.87 19.77
C ASN A 185 -13.52 -15.79 18.74
N PHE A 186 -12.34 -15.86 18.13
CA PHE A 186 -11.95 -14.94 17.04
C PHE A 186 -12.93 -14.99 15.88
N VAL A 187 -13.28 -16.21 15.41
CA VAL A 187 -14.24 -16.39 14.32
C VAL A 187 -15.62 -15.82 14.68
N LYS A 188 -16.09 -16.06 15.92
CA LYS A 188 -17.36 -15.54 16.39
C LYS A 188 -17.38 -14.00 16.40
N GLU A 189 -16.33 -13.39 16.94
CA GLU A 189 -16.21 -11.93 16.95
C GLU A 189 -16.12 -11.34 15.53
N LEU A 190 -15.42 -12.02 14.62
CA LEU A 190 -15.32 -11.63 13.22
C LEU A 190 -16.70 -11.66 12.53
N LEU A 191 -17.47 -12.72 12.77
CA LEU A 191 -18.83 -12.85 12.20
C LEU A 191 -19.79 -11.80 12.76
N ASN A 192 -19.72 -11.52 14.07
CA ASN A 192 -20.55 -10.49 14.71
C ASN A 192 -20.27 -9.07 14.16
N ARG A 193 -19.02 -8.80 13.74
CA ARG A 193 -18.63 -7.51 13.14
C ARG A 193 -18.87 -7.45 11.63
N SER A 194 -18.96 -8.57 10.94
CA SER A 194 -19.12 -8.61 9.50
C SER A 194 -20.50 -8.16 9.03
N GLU A 195 -21.50 -8.15 9.88
CA GLU A 195 -22.84 -7.64 9.54
C GLU A 195 -22.84 -6.12 9.30
N GLU A 196 -21.90 -5.38 9.88
CA GLU A 196 -21.75 -3.94 9.65
C GLU A 196 -20.95 -3.60 8.37
N HIS A 197 -20.17 -4.56 7.81
CA HIS A 197 -19.23 -4.36 6.72
C HIS A 197 -19.27 -5.47 5.64
N THR A 198 -20.46 -6.01 5.36
CA THR A 198 -20.65 -7.14 4.41
C THR A 198 -20.10 -6.90 3.00
N SER A 199 -20.02 -5.66 2.54
CA SER A 199 -19.46 -5.31 1.22
C SER A 199 -17.94 -5.50 1.13
N GLU A 200 -17.23 -5.38 2.24
CA GLU A 200 -15.75 -5.47 2.27
C GLU A 200 -15.25 -6.91 2.30
N LEU A 201 -15.95 -7.78 3.01
CA LEU A 201 -15.62 -9.21 3.09
C LEU A 201 -15.93 -9.95 1.78
N GLN A 202 -16.99 -9.58 1.07
CA GLN A 202 -17.31 -10.17 -0.22
C GLN A 202 -16.24 -9.86 -1.27
N SER A 203 -15.64 -8.68 -1.27
CA SER A 203 -14.55 -8.34 -2.21
C SER A 203 -13.24 -9.09 -1.92
N ARG A 204 -13.03 -9.58 -0.68
CA ARG A 204 -11.84 -10.36 -0.29
C ARG A 204 -12.00 -11.87 -0.47
N LEU A 205 -13.23 -12.37 -0.55
CA LEU A 205 -13.52 -13.80 -0.74
C LEU A 205 -13.60 -14.23 -2.22
N HIS A 206 -13.57 -13.28 -3.15
CA HIS A 206 -13.60 -13.52 -4.60
C HIS A 206 -12.23 -13.36 -5.30
N LEU A 207 -11.14 -13.39 -4.53
CA LEU A 207 -9.78 -13.41 -5.07
C LEU A 207 -9.13 -14.80 -4.76
#